data_749892161922a92bdba9eeb09e53cea2
#
_entry.id   749892161922a92bdba9eeb09e53cea2
#
_cell.length_a   1.000
_cell.length_b   1.000
_cell.length_c   1.000
_cell.angle_alpha   90.00
_cell.angle_beta   90.00
_cell.angle_gamma   90.00
#
_symmetry.space_group_name_H-M   'P 1'
#
loop_
_entity.id
_entity.type
_entity.pdbx_description
1 polymer ?
#
loop_
_entity_poly.entity_id
_entity_poly.type
_entity_poly.pdbx_seq_one_letter_code
_entity_poly.pdbx_strand_id
1 'polypeptide(L)'
;MKLVAGLGLRAGCDAASLRSALLAALDAASTAHGQQITLAQVSALATAADKSHHPALLQLAAELGISIHPVPLPALAEQPATPSTHVPERYGAHSVAEAAALAAAGPSATLLGNRSISPDRMATCALAFTENTSL
;
A
#
# COMPACT_ATOMS: atom_id res chain seq x y z
N MET A 1 1.71 16.22 5.73
CA MET A 1 2.11 15.11 4.87
C MET A 1 0.99 14.08 4.79
N LYS A 2 0.67 13.65 3.58
CA LYS A 2 -0.31 12.59 3.39
C LYS A 2 0.45 11.28 3.18
N LEU A 3 0.21 10.30 4.02
CA LEU A 3 0.85 8.98 3.95
C LEU A 3 -0.18 7.93 3.61
N VAL A 4 0.06 7.18 2.54
CA VAL A 4 -0.84 6.14 2.07
C VAL A 4 -0.12 4.80 2.09
N ALA A 5 -0.78 3.78 2.63
CA ALA A 5 -0.28 2.42 2.59
C ALA A 5 -0.95 1.66 1.45
N GLY A 6 -0.18 1.33 0.42
CA GLY A 6 -0.67 0.51 -0.67
C GLY A 6 -0.53 -0.96 -0.31
N LEU A 7 -1.56 -1.74 -0.57
CA LEU A 7 -1.60 -3.14 -0.18
C LEU A 7 -1.87 -4.03 -1.39
N GLY A 8 -1.05 -5.05 -1.52
CA GLY A 8 -1.28 -6.15 -2.45
C GLY A 8 -1.62 -7.39 -1.62
N LEU A 9 -2.60 -8.16 -2.03
CA LEU A 9 -3.02 -9.33 -1.25
C LEU A 9 -3.49 -10.45 -2.16
N ARG A 10 -3.20 -11.67 -1.75
CA ARG A 10 -3.67 -12.87 -2.44
C ARG A 10 -5.06 -13.23 -1.94
N ALA A 11 -5.79 -14.02 -2.72
CA ALA A 11 -7.16 -14.40 -2.40
C ALA A 11 -7.31 -15.01 -1.01
N GLY A 12 -6.34 -15.83 -0.59
CA GLY A 12 -6.37 -16.48 0.72
C GLY A 12 -5.76 -15.69 1.86
N CYS A 13 -5.42 -14.43 1.65
CA CYS A 13 -4.79 -13.59 2.66
C CYS A 13 -5.74 -13.33 3.85
N ASP A 14 -5.16 -13.23 5.05
CA ASP A 14 -5.95 -12.84 6.23
C ASP A 14 -5.48 -11.46 6.73
N ALA A 15 -6.23 -10.92 7.70
CA ALA A 15 -5.93 -9.59 8.24
C ALA A 15 -4.57 -9.55 8.94
N ALA A 16 -4.15 -10.64 9.55
CA ALA A 16 -2.86 -10.70 10.22
C ALA A 16 -1.71 -10.56 9.24
N SER A 17 -1.83 -11.15 8.04
CA SER A 17 -0.81 -11.02 7.00
C SER A 17 -0.71 -9.57 6.51
N LEU A 18 -1.86 -8.92 6.30
CA LEU A 18 -1.89 -7.52 5.91
C LEU A 18 -1.26 -6.63 6.98
N ARG A 19 -1.60 -6.88 8.24
CA ARG A 19 -1.02 -6.12 9.35
C ARG A 19 0.49 -6.31 9.42
N SER A 20 0.97 -7.54 9.26
CA SER A 20 2.41 -7.81 9.26
C SER A 20 3.14 -7.03 8.17
N ALA A 21 2.60 -7.03 6.95
CA ALA A 21 3.20 -6.29 5.85
C ALA A 21 3.20 -4.79 6.12
N LEU A 22 2.11 -4.26 6.66
CA LEU A 22 2.00 -2.84 6.98
C LEU A 22 2.99 -2.43 8.05
N LEU A 23 3.08 -3.18 9.14
CA LEU A 23 4.00 -2.87 10.22
C LEU A 23 5.46 -2.98 9.76
N ALA A 24 5.77 -3.96 8.93
CA ALA A 24 7.10 -4.10 8.36
C ALA A 24 7.46 -2.91 7.48
N ALA A 25 6.51 -2.42 6.68
CA ALA A 25 6.73 -1.27 5.83
C ALA A 25 6.97 0.00 6.65
N LEU A 26 6.20 0.18 7.72
CA LEU A 26 6.38 1.33 8.61
C LEU A 26 7.73 1.30 9.30
N ASP A 27 8.16 0.13 9.76
CA ASP A 27 9.46 -0.05 10.40
C ASP A 27 10.61 0.24 9.42
N ALA A 28 10.52 -0.30 8.22
CA ALA A 28 11.53 -0.08 7.19
C ALA A 28 11.61 1.40 6.80
N ALA A 29 10.47 2.07 6.68
CA ALA A 29 10.44 3.49 6.35
C ALA A 29 11.02 4.33 7.48
N SER A 30 10.75 3.98 8.73
CA SER A 30 11.31 4.67 9.88
C SER A 30 12.83 4.59 9.88
N THR A 31 13.37 3.41 9.62
CA THR A 31 14.81 3.20 9.56
C THR A 31 15.43 3.98 8.41
N ALA A 32 14.82 3.92 7.23
CA ALA A 32 15.36 4.57 6.04
C ALA A 32 15.40 6.09 6.17
N HIS A 33 14.44 6.68 6.86
CA HIS A 33 14.32 8.13 6.95
C HIS A 33 14.84 8.72 8.25
N GLY A 34 15.34 7.88 9.15
CA GLY A 34 15.92 8.35 10.39
C GLY A 34 14.92 9.02 11.35
N GLN A 35 13.64 8.79 11.15
CA GLN A 35 12.60 9.32 12.04
C GLN A 35 11.47 8.31 12.14
N GLN A 36 10.75 8.33 13.23
CA GLN A 36 9.70 7.38 13.46
C GLN A 36 8.48 7.67 12.62
N ILE A 37 8.08 6.68 11.81
CA ILE A 37 6.87 6.74 11.01
C ILE A 37 5.92 5.69 11.57
N THR A 38 4.76 6.13 12.05
CA THR A 38 3.85 5.29 12.79
C THR A 38 2.53 5.05 12.08
N LEU A 39 1.80 4.06 12.56
CA LEU A 39 0.48 3.73 12.04
C LEU A 39 -0.48 4.90 12.12
N ALA A 40 -0.36 5.73 13.17
CA ALA A 40 -1.21 6.90 13.34
C ALA A 40 -1.06 7.93 12.21
N GLN A 41 0.04 7.89 11.48
CA GLN A 41 0.29 8.82 10.37
C GLN A 41 -0.32 8.35 9.05
N VAL A 42 -0.77 7.10 8.97
CA VAL A 42 -1.35 6.56 7.75
C VAL A 42 -2.74 7.15 7.53
N SER A 43 -2.92 7.83 6.40
CA SER A 43 -4.18 8.52 6.07
C SER A 43 -5.19 7.60 5.38
N ALA A 44 -4.71 6.64 4.61
CA ALA A 44 -5.58 5.74 3.86
C ALA A 44 -4.85 4.45 3.52
N LEU A 45 -5.65 3.40 3.31
CA LEU A 45 -5.18 2.14 2.75
C LEU A 45 -5.60 2.12 1.29
N ALA A 46 -4.72 1.71 0.39
CA ALA A 46 -5.02 1.67 -1.02
C ALA A 46 -4.78 0.28 -1.58
N THR A 47 -5.60 -0.16 -2.51
CA THR A 47 -5.42 -1.43 -3.18
C THR A 47 -6.10 -1.38 -4.54
N ALA A 48 -5.86 -2.38 -5.39
CA ALA A 48 -6.56 -2.51 -6.66
C ALA A 48 -8.07 -2.61 -6.41
N ALA A 49 -8.85 -1.95 -7.25
CA ALA A 49 -10.30 -1.88 -7.05
C ALA A 49 -10.96 -3.26 -6.96
N ASP A 50 -10.45 -4.25 -7.70
CA ASP A 50 -11.01 -5.60 -7.68
C ASP A 50 -10.69 -6.37 -6.37
N LYS A 51 -9.84 -5.82 -5.51
CA LYS A 51 -9.51 -6.40 -4.20
C LYS A 51 -10.03 -5.57 -3.04
N SER A 52 -10.66 -4.44 -3.30
CA SER A 52 -11.04 -3.49 -2.25
C SER A 52 -12.10 -4.02 -1.29
N HIS A 53 -12.83 -5.07 -1.67
CA HIS A 53 -13.83 -5.70 -0.82
C HIS A 53 -13.35 -7.01 -0.20
N HIS A 54 -12.07 -7.33 -0.29
CA HIS A 54 -11.54 -8.55 0.31
C HIS A 54 -11.78 -8.53 1.82
N PRO A 55 -12.33 -9.60 2.42
CA PRO A 55 -12.67 -9.61 3.86
C PRO A 55 -11.51 -9.25 4.78
N ALA A 56 -10.30 -9.71 4.47
CA ALA A 56 -9.12 -9.40 5.28
C ALA A 56 -8.84 -7.91 5.29
N LEU A 57 -8.98 -7.25 4.16
CA LEU A 57 -8.75 -5.81 4.06
C LEU A 57 -9.82 -5.03 4.79
N LEU A 58 -11.08 -5.43 4.64
CA LEU A 58 -12.18 -4.79 5.36
C LEU A 58 -11.99 -4.90 6.87
N GLN A 59 -11.56 -6.07 7.32
CA GLN A 59 -11.30 -6.28 8.74
C GLN A 59 -10.16 -5.38 9.23
N LEU A 60 -9.06 -5.32 8.52
CA LEU A 60 -7.93 -4.49 8.90
C LEU A 60 -8.31 -3.00 8.94
N ALA A 61 -9.03 -2.53 7.93
CA ALA A 61 -9.46 -1.14 7.88
C ALA A 61 -10.35 -0.79 9.09
N ALA A 62 -11.26 -1.69 9.46
CA ALA A 62 -12.11 -1.50 10.62
C ALA A 62 -11.32 -1.47 11.91
N GLU A 63 -10.35 -2.36 12.07
CA GLU A 63 -9.51 -2.42 13.26
C GLU A 63 -8.68 -1.15 13.43
N LEU A 64 -8.20 -0.59 12.33
CA LEU A 64 -7.34 0.59 12.36
C LEU A 64 -8.11 1.90 12.30
N GLY A 65 -9.37 1.86 11.91
CA GLY A 65 -10.16 3.06 11.70
C GLY A 65 -9.68 3.88 10.51
N ILE A 66 -9.13 3.23 9.48
CA ILE A 66 -8.58 3.88 8.30
C ILE A 66 -9.42 3.52 7.09
N SER A 67 -9.69 4.50 6.22
CA SER A 67 -10.49 4.28 5.01
C SER A 67 -9.71 3.52 3.94
N ILE A 68 -10.45 2.77 3.12
CA ILE A 68 -9.89 2.07 1.97
C ILE A 68 -10.11 2.92 0.73
N HIS A 69 -9.07 3.09 -0.06
CA HIS A 69 -9.12 3.81 -1.33
C HIS A 69 -8.96 2.79 -2.47
N PRO A 70 -10.03 2.41 -3.17
CA PRO A 70 -9.91 1.49 -4.30
C PRO A 70 -9.30 2.22 -5.50
N VAL A 71 -8.30 1.59 -6.12
CA VAL A 71 -7.61 2.19 -7.27
C VAL A 71 -8.02 1.45 -8.53
N PRO A 72 -8.57 2.14 -9.52
CA PRO A 72 -8.95 1.50 -10.79
C PRO A 72 -7.75 0.86 -11.47
N LEU A 73 -7.96 -0.28 -12.13
CA LEU A 73 -6.87 -1.01 -12.78
C LEU A 73 -6.07 -0.16 -13.79
N PRO A 74 -6.69 0.67 -14.62
CA PRO A 74 -5.92 1.54 -15.52
C PRO A 74 -4.98 2.49 -14.78
N ALA A 75 -5.40 3.00 -13.62
CA ALA A 75 -4.56 3.90 -12.84
C ALA A 75 -3.35 3.17 -12.26
N LEU A 76 -3.46 1.89 -11.94
CA LEU A 76 -2.34 1.10 -11.46
C LEU A 76 -1.26 0.97 -12.55
N ALA A 77 -1.69 0.73 -13.79
CA ALA A 77 -0.77 0.52 -14.89
C ALA A 77 0.03 1.79 -15.25
N GLU A 78 -0.48 2.95 -14.86
CA GLU A 78 0.17 4.23 -15.16
C GLU A 78 1.21 4.64 -14.13
N GLN A 79 1.32 3.94 -13.01
CA GLN A 79 2.22 4.37 -11.93
C GLN A 79 3.63 3.80 -12.10
N PRO A 80 4.67 4.62 -11.86
CA PRO A 80 6.04 4.13 -11.82
C PRO A 80 6.27 3.35 -10.53
N ALA A 81 6.51 2.06 -10.66
CA ALA A 81 6.73 1.20 -9.51
C ALA A 81 7.70 0.07 -9.89
N THR A 82 8.25 -0.61 -8.88
CA THR A 82 9.19 -1.69 -9.10
C THR A 82 8.50 -2.86 -9.79
N PRO A 83 9.03 -3.36 -10.92
CA PRO A 83 8.44 -4.51 -11.59
C PRO A 83 8.39 -5.73 -10.68
N SER A 84 7.36 -6.55 -10.85
CA SER A 84 7.20 -7.78 -10.09
C SER A 84 6.78 -8.91 -11.02
N THR A 85 7.45 -10.06 -10.91
CA THR A 85 7.12 -11.22 -11.70
C THR A 85 5.86 -11.94 -11.20
N HIS A 86 5.37 -11.55 -10.02
CA HIS A 86 4.19 -12.17 -9.41
C HIS A 86 2.91 -11.38 -9.63
N VAL A 87 2.97 -10.26 -10.32
CA VAL A 87 1.79 -9.42 -10.58
C VAL A 87 1.04 -9.97 -11.79
N PRO A 88 -0.27 -10.24 -11.65
CA PRO A 88 -1.07 -10.65 -12.80
C PRO A 88 -1.09 -9.57 -13.89
N GLU A 89 -1.22 -9.99 -15.15
CA GLU A 89 -1.22 -9.05 -16.26
C GLU A 89 -2.25 -7.93 -16.15
N ARG A 90 -3.40 -8.22 -15.54
CA ARG A 90 -4.45 -7.20 -15.39
C ARG A 90 -4.02 -6.00 -14.56
N TYR A 91 -2.94 -6.13 -13.78
CA TYR A 91 -2.40 -5.04 -12.97
C TYR A 91 -1.24 -4.32 -13.65
N GLY A 92 -0.84 -4.76 -14.84
CA GLY A 92 0.32 -4.22 -15.52
C GLY A 92 1.61 -4.87 -15.04
N ALA A 93 2.75 -4.27 -15.35
CA ALA A 93 4.05 -4.82 -15.03
C ALA A 93 4.61 -4.34 -13.69
N HIS A 94 3.85 -3.59 -12.92
CA HIS A 94 4.32 -2.96 -11.68
C HIS A 94 3.75 -3.67 -10.45
N SER A 95 4.42 -3.50 -9.30
CA SER A 95 3.90 -3.99 -8.03
C SER A 95 2.56 -3.33 -7.71
N VAL A 96 1.56 -4.13 -7.37
CA VAL A 96 0.23 -3.61 -7.03
C VAL A 96 0.31 -2.68 -5.82
N ALA A 97 1.06 -3.08 -4.78
CA ALA A 97 1.16 -2.26 -3.57
C ALA A 97 1.76 -0.89 -3.84
N GLU A 98 2.86 -0.85 -4.59
CA GLU A 98 3.52 0.41 -4.92
C GLU A 98 2.65 1.28 -5.82
N ALA A 99 2.07 0.69 -6.85
CA ALA A 99 1.23 1.42 -7.77
C ALA A 99 -0.03 1.97 -7.08
N ALA A 100 -0.65 1.18 -6.22
CA ALA A 100 -1.83 1.62 -5.48
C ALA A 100 -1.49 2.77 -4.52
N ALA A 101 -0.36 2.68 -3.82
CA ALA A 101 0.06 3.74 -2.91
C ALA A 101 0.29 5.05 -3.66
N LEU A 102 1.00 5.00 -4.78
CA LEU A 102 1.28 6.19 -5.58
C LEU A 102 0.01 6.81 -6.15
N ALA A 103 -0.87 5.98 -6.71
CA ALA A 103 -2.11 6.47 -7.30
C ALA A 103 -3.00 7.15 -6.27
N ALA A 104 -3.12 6.56 -5.08
CA ALA A 104 -3.96 7.12 -4.02
C ALA A 104 -3.36 8.35 -3.37
N ALA A 105 -2.03 8.41 -3.28
CA ALA A 105 -1.36 9.56 -2.68
C ALA A 105 -1.36 10.79 -3.60
N GLY A 106 -1.42 10.58 -4.91
CA GLY A 106 -1.54 11.66 -5.86
C GLY A 106 -0.33 11.84 -6.76
N PRO A 107 -0.41 12.79 -7.72
CA PRO A 107 0.62 12.92 -8.77
C PRO A 107 2.00 13.33 -8.29
N SER A 108 2.09 13.93 -7.11
CA SER A 108 3.39 14.34 -6.55
C SER A 108 3.93 13.34 -5.53
N ALA A 109 3.33 12.15 -5.46
CA ALA A 109 3.69 11.17 -4.45
C ALA A 109 5.06 10.54 -4.71
N THR A 110 5.72 10.17 -3.61
CA THR A 110 7.00 9.50 -3.63
C THR A 110 6.90 8.26 -2.74
N LEU A 111 7.52 7.17 -3.18
CA LEU A 111 7.57 5.96 -2.36
C LEU A 111 8.54 6.13 -1.19
N LEU A 112 8.18 5.63 -0.02
CA LEU A 112 9.05 5.60 1.15
C LEU A 112 9.72 4.23 1.22
N GLY A 113 10.86 4.09 0.55
CA GLY A 113 11.60 2.85 0.55
C GLY A 113 10.95 1.77 -0.30
N ASN A 114 11.39 0.54 -0.11
CA ASN A 114 10.91 -0.60 -0.88
C ASN A 114 9.65 -1.20 -0.24
N ARG A 115 8.90 -1.95 -1.05
CA ARG A 115 7.74 -2.66 -0.52
C ARG A 115 8.19 -3.74 0.48
N SER A 116 7.33 -4.02 1.43
CA SER A 116 7.53 -5.09 2.41
C SER A 116 6.54 -6.20 2.16
N ILE A 117 6.98 -7.43 2.36
CA ILE A 117 6.18 -8.63 2.11
C ILE A 117 5.97 -9.34 3.44
N SER A 118 4.74 -9.80 3.70
CA SER A 118 4.46 -10.56 4.92
C SER A 118 5.24 -11.88 4.93
N PRO A 119 5.56 -12.45 6.11
CA PRO A 119 6.34 -13.69 6.19
C PRO A 119 5.72 -14.87 5.43
N ASP A 120 4.39 -14.92 5.37
CA ASP A 120 3.68 -15.98 4.63
C ASP A 120 3.51 -15.66 3.15
N ARG A 121 4.01 -14.49 2.70
CA ARG A 121 3.94 -14.01 1.33
C ARG A 121 2.53 -13.81 0.78
N MET A 122 1.55 -13.67 1.67
CA MET A 122 0.16 -13.46 1.27
C MET A 122 -0.17 -11.99 1.08
N ALA A 123 0.62 -11.10 1.64
CA ALA A 123 0.37 -9.66 1.58
C ALA A 123 1.65 -8.88 1.35
N THR A 124 1.51 -7.75 0.67
CA THR A 124 2.61 -6.82 0.39
C THR A 124 2.13 -5.42 0.77
N CYS A 125 3.01 -4.61 1.31
CA CYS A 125 2.71 -3.21 1.61
C CYS A 125 3.80 -2.30 1.11
N ALA A 126 3.40 -1.19 0.51
CA ALA A 126 4.30 -0.10 0.14
C ALA A 126 3.72 1.20 0.67
N LEU A 127 4.59 2.11 1.06
CA LEU A 127 4.17 3.41 1.57
C LEU A 127 4.50 4.48 0.54
N ALA A 128 3.58 5.40 0.33
CA ALA A 128 3.81 6.58 -0.49
C ALA A 128 3.36 7.81 0.27
N PHE A 129 4.00 8.93 0.02
CA PHE A 129 3.62 10.17 0.68
C PHE A 129 3.65 11.33 -0.30
N THR A 130 2.86 12.36 0.02
CA THR A 130 2.98 13.66 -0.60
C THR A 130 3.21 14.67 0.49
N GLU A 131 4.09 15.63 0.24
CA GLU A 131 4.18 16.75 1.13
C GLU A 131 2.99 17.62 0.83
N ASN A 132 2.10 17.66 1.75
CA ASN A 132 0.94 18.45 1.56
C ASN A 132 1.26 19.89 1.81
N THR A 133 1.53 20.56 0.78
CA THR A 133 1.73 21.98 0.88
C THR A 133 0.45 22.70 0.91
N SER A 134 -0.60 22.04 1.18
CA SER A 134 -1.91 22.58 1.08
C SER A 134 -1.98 24.07 1.10
N LEU A 135 -2.49 24.51 0.18
CA LEU A 135 -2.62 25.91 0.04
C LEU A 135 -3.87 26.45 0.58
#